data_9c1e9163171164d3c38cc3fcac57bb44
#
_entry.id   9c1e9163171164d3c38cc3fcac57bb44
#
_cell.length_a   1.000
_cell.length_b   1.000
_cell.length_c   1.000
_cell.angle_alpha   90.00
_cell.angle_beta   90.00
_cell.angle_gamma   90.00
#
_symmetry.space_group_name_H-M   'P 1'
#
loop_
_entity.id
_entity.type
_entity.pdbx_description
1 polymer ?
#
loop_
_entity_poly.entity_id
_entity_poly.type
_entity_poly.pdbx_seq_one_letter_code
_entity_poly.pdbx_strand_id
1 'polypeptide(L)'
;TTYFAPEAKEVFDQNISGKFQGIGARLFKRNQQVEISEVIIGGPVWRDNLLNVGDIIIAVAQSKDEEPQEISLMKLSDATNLIKGEKGTDVYLTVKRVDGGIEQVKITRDLVELEETYAKSSLIKYDNNKYGLINLPRFYVDFDDYGERNAASDIRKEIISLKDQGIDGLILDLRNNGGGS
;
A
#
# COMPACT_ATOMS: atom_id res chain seq x y z
N THR A 1 27.87 -2.83 -10.49
CA THR A 1 27.37 -2.61 -9.10
C THR A 1 26.73 -1.24 -9.06
N THR A 2 25.42 -1.15 -8.90
CA THR A 2 24.71 0.12 -8.81
C THR A 2 24.62 0.50 -7.33
N TYR A 3 25.05 1.72 -6.98
CA TYR A 3 24.86 2.28 -5.65
C TYR A 3 23.44 2.87 -5.54
N PHE A 4 22.70 2.45 -4.55
CA PHE A 4 21.43 3.09 -4.15
C PHE A 4 21.69 3.98 -2.95
N ALA A 5 21.28 5.25 -3.04
CA ALA A 5 21.17 6.08 -1.83
C ALA A 5 20.11 5.44 -0.88
N PRO A 6 20.20 5.63 0.45
CA PRO A 6 19.27 4.99 1.40
C PRO A 6 17.81 5.18 1.05
N GLU A 7 17.41 6.40 0.70
CA GLU A 7 16.02 6.72 0.27
C GLU A 7 15.61 5.98 -1.02
N ALA A 8 16.54 5.87 -1.99
CA ALA A 8 16.26 5.14 -3.23
C ALA A 8 16.16 3.63 -2.99
N LYS A 9 16.94 3.10 -2.01
CA LYS A 9 16.85 1.70 -1.58
C LYS A 9 15.49 1.43 -0.95
N GLU A 10 15.03 2.27 -0.04
CA GLU A 10 13.73 2.11 0.60
C GLU A 10 12.58 2.08 -0.42
N VAL A 11 12.57 3.01 -1.37
CA VAL A 11 11.58 3.03 -2.46
C VAL A 11 11.67 1.76 -3.32
N PHE A 12 12.87 1.27 -3.59
CA PHE A 12 13.08 0.03 -4.33
C PHE A 12 12.54 -1.18 -3.57
N ASP A 13 12.85 -1.31 -2.28
CA ASP A 13 12.40 -2.41 -1.42
C ASP A 13 10.86 -2.39 -1.29
N GLN A 14 10.24 -1.22 -1.11
CA GLN A 14 8.78 -1.05 -1.11
C GLN A 14 8.14 -1.48 -2.43
N ASN A 15 8.75 -1.11 -3.56
CA ASN A 15 8.25 -1.49 -4.87
C ASN A 15 8.34 -2.99 -5.12
N ILE A 16 9.33 -3.67 -4.57
CA ILE A 16 9.51 -5.12 -4.76
C ILE A 16 8.69 -5.93 -3.76
N SER A 17 8.66 -5.55 -2.49
CA SER A 17 7.90 -6.28 -1.46
C SER A 17 6.40 -6.02 -1.50
N GLY A 18 5.97 -4.88 -2.03
CA GLY A 18 4.57 -4.42 -1.94
C GLY A 18 4.17 -3.98 -0.54
N LYS A 19 5.15 -3.74 0.34
CA LYS A 19 4.96 -3.33 1.73
C LYS A 19 5.61 -1.98 1.97
N PHE A 20 5.03 -1.15 2.82
CA PHE A 20 5.65 0.08 3.30
C PHE A 20 5.20 0.41 4.73
N GLN A 21 5.98 1.23 5.43
CA GLN A 21 5.64 1.68 6.77
C GLN A 21 4.99 3.06 6.72
N GLY A 22 3.84 3.21 7.37
CA GLY A 22 3.11 4.47 7.35
C GLY A 22 1.68 4.38 7.86
N ILE A 23 0.85 5.30 7.42
CA ILE A 23 -0.55 5.44 7.88
C ILE A 23 -1.56 4.61 7.07
N GLY A 24 -1.21 4.13 5.88
CA GLY A 24 -2.13 3.38 5.03
C GLY A 24 -3.08 4.25 4.21
N ALA A 25 -2.59 5.37 3.67
CA ALA A 25 -3.32 6.23 2.75
C ALA A 25 -2.47 6.61 1.55
N ARG A 26 -3.10 6.75 0.38
CA ARG A 26 -2.50 7.40 -0.80
C ARG A 26 -2.84 8.87 -0.80
N LEU A 27 -1.85 9.69 -1.07
CA LEU A 27 -1.96 11.13 -1.08
C LEU A 27 -1.74 11.67 -2.48
N PHE A 28 -2.45 12.73 -2.82
CA PHE A 28 -2.16 13.50 -4.02
C PHE A 28 -2.23 15.00 -3.70
N LYS A 29 -1.60 15.81 -4.53
CA LYS A 29 -1.61 17.26 -4.36
C LYS A 29 -2.49 17.90 -5.43
N ARG A 30 -3.53 18.64 -4.98
CA ARG A 30 -4.42 19.41 -5.83
C ARG A 30 -4.61 20.81 -5.25
N ASN A 31 -4.45 21.83 -6.08
CA ASN A 31 -4.60 23.24 -5.66
C ASN A 31 -3.79 23.59 -4.39
N GLN A 32 -2.55 23.11 -4.33
CA GLN A 32 -1.65 23.26 -3.16
C GLN A 32 -2.13 22.55 -1.88
N GLN A 33 -3.17 21.75 -1.95
CA GLN A 33 -3.67 20.95 -0.83
C GLN A 33 -3.24 19.49 -0.98
N VAL A 34 -2.86 18.86 0.13
CA VAL A 34 -2.55 17.44 0.21
C VAL A 34 -3.83 16.72 0.61
N GLU A 35 -4.40 15.98 -0.32
CA GLU A 35 -5.69 15.31 -0.19
C GLU A 35 -5.51 13.79 -0.17
N ILE A 36 -6.35 13.10 0.57
CA ILE A 36 -6.40 11.62 0.59
C ILE A 36 -7.17 11.15 -0.64
N SER A 37 -6.48 10.46 -1.55
CA SER A 37 -7.07 9.87 -2.75
C SER A 37 -7.60 8.45 -2.52
N GLU A 38 -7.00 7.72 -1.58
CA GLU A 38 -7.36 6.34 -1.29
C GLU A 38 -6.97 5.98 0.14
N VAL A 39 -7.82 5.21 0.82
CA VAL A 39 -7.53 4.56 2.10
C VAL A 39 -7.23 3.09 1.81
N ILE A 40 -6.02 2.64 2.18
CA ILE A 40 -5.54 1.29 1.87
C ILE A 40 -6.13 0.31 2.88
N ILE A 41 -6.84 -0.68 2.37
CA ILE A 41 -7.49 -1.73 3.16
C ILE A 41 -6.43 -2.46 4.01
N GLY A 42 -6.73 -2.66 5.30
CA GLY A 42 -5.84 -3.29 6.27
C GLY A 42 -4.80 -2.36 6.90
N GLY A 43 -4.59 -1.16 6.36
CA GLY A 43 -3.71 -0.15 6.96
C GLY A 43 -4.30 0.50 8.22
N PRO A 44 -3.48 1.23 9.02
CA PRO A 44 -3.92 1.88 10.26
C PRO A 44 -5.16 2.74 10.11
N VAL A 45 -5.14 3.63 9.14
CA VAL A 45 -6.25 4.55 8.85
C VAL A 45 -7.56 3.82 8.54
N TRP A 46 -7.48 2.71 7.81
CA TRP A 46 -8.65 1.89 7.47
C TRP A 46 -9.19 1.13 8.68
N ARG A 47 -8.28 0.49 9.46
CA ARG A 47 -8.68 -0.33 10.63
C ARG A 47 -9.41 0.47 11.68
N ASP A 48 -8.94 1.68 11.94
CA ASP A 48 -9.43 2.52 13.02
C ASP A 48 -10.42 3.60 12.50
N ASN A 49 -10.73 3.59 11.19
CA ASN A 49 -11.64 4.54 10.53
C ASN A 49 -11.28 6.01 10.81
N LEU A 50 -9.98 6.33 10.74
CA LEU A 50 -9.45 7.62 11.18
C LEU A 50 -9.57 8.72 10.11
N LEU A 51 -9.44 8.38 8.83
CA LEU A 51 -9.46 9.31 7.71
C LEU A 51 -10.32 8.77 6.57
N ASN A 52 -10.83 9.67 5.74
CA ASN A 52 -11.64 9.34 4.58
C ASN A 52 -11.03 9.89 3.29
N VAL A 53 -11.43 9.31 2.16
CA VAL A 53 -11.13 9.87 0.84
C VAL A 53 -11.74 11.27 0.73
N GLY A 54 -10.94 12.23 0.27
CA GLY A 54 -11.31 13.64 0.17
C GLY A 54 -10.95 14.49 1.39
N ASP A 55 -10.51 13.89 2.50
CA ASP A 55 -9.96 14.64 3.62
C ASP A 55 -8.64 15.32 3.19
N ILE A 56 -8.42 16.55 3.68
CA ILE A 56 -7.24 17.36 3.34
C ILE A 56 -6.33 17.45 4.57
N ILE A 57 -5.07 17.08 4.39
CA ILE A 57 -4.06 17.21 5.45
C ILE A 57 -3.47 18.62 5.38
N ILE A 58 -3.63 19.38 6.47
CA ILE A 58 -3.15 20.77 6.58
C ILE A 58 -1.76 20.82 7.18
N ALA A 59 -1.54 20.08 8.27
CA ALA A 59 -0.28 20.10 9.02
C ALA A 59 0.02 18.74 9.64
N VAL A 60 1.30 18.53 9.96
CA VAL A 60 1.85 17.29 10.52
C VAL A 60 2.71 17.61 11.74
N ALA A 61 2.54 16.85 12.83
CA ALA A 61 3.43 16.85 13.98
C ALA A 61 3.85 15.41 14.33
N GLN A 62 5.07 15.23 14.85
CA GLN A 62 5.55 13.89 15.24
C GLN A 62 5.22 13.54 16.68
N SER A 63 4.80 14.52 17.49
CA SER A 63 4.32 14.31 18.85
C SER A 63 3.16 15.25 19.18
N LYS A 64 2.44 14.97 20.27
CA LYS A 64 1.28 15.76 20.71
C LYS A 64 1.66 17.19 21.11
N ASP A 65 2.87 17.36 21.64
CA ASP A 65 3.34 18.64 22.20
C ASP A 65 4.17 19.45 21.18
N GLU A 66 4.39 18.89 19.99
CA GLU A 66 5.11 19.57 18.90
C GLU A 66 4.17 20.50 18.13
N GLU A 67 4.69 21.69 17.76
CA GLU A 67 3.96 22.60 16.89
C GLU A 67 3.77 21.97 15.50
N PRO A 68 2.52 21.82 15.01
CA PRO A 68 2.26 21.19 13.74
C PRO A 68 2.87 21.97 12.57
N GLN A 69 3.66 21.31 11.76
CA GLN A 69 4.27 21.87 10.56
C GLN A 69 3.25 21.89 9.41
N GLU A 70 2.97 23.05 8.86
CA GLU A 70 2.10 23.19 7.70
C GLU A 70 2.75 22.60 6.44
N ILE A 71 1.97 21.81 5.68
CA ILE A 71 2.46 21.07 4.51
C ILE A 71 1.89 21.56 3.17
N SER A 72 0.99 22.54 3.17
CA SER A 72 0.30 23.02 1.95
C SER A 72 1.26 23.54 0.88
N LEU A 73 2.34 24.21 1.28
CA LEU A 73 3.34 24.74 0.36
C LEU A 73 4.47 23.78 0.00
N MET A 74 4.57 22.64 0.70
CA MET A 74 5.62 21.63 0.46
C MET A 74 5.38 20.86 -0.84
N LYS A 75 6.44 20.27 -1.39
CA LYS A 75 6.28 19.24 -2.43
C LYS A 75 5.57 18.02 -1.83
N LEU A 76 4.82 17.30 -2.64
CA LEU A 76 4.11 16.10 -2.17
C LEU A 76 5.07 15.05 -1.57
N SER A 77 6.27 14.89 -2.16
CA SER A 77 7.31 14.01 -1.62
C SER A 77 7.69 14.35 -0.19
N ASP A 78 7.93 15.65 0.07
CA ASP A 78 8.40 16.12 1.37
C ASP A 78 7.28 15.98 2.42
N ALA A 79 6.05 16.34 2.07
CA ALA A 79 4.87 16.12 2.91
C ALA A 79 4.66 14.61 3.21
N THR A 80 4.83 13.75 2.21
CA THR A 80 4.71 12.30 2.37
C THR A 80 5.78 11.74 3.30
N ASN A 81 7.02 12.24 3.20
CA ASN A 81 8.11 11.82 4.09
C ASN A 81 7.87 12.18 5.55
N LEU A 82 7.21 13.32 5.83
CA LEU A 82 6.80 13.68 7.19
C LEU A 82 5.69 12.77 7.75
N ILE A 83 4.80 12.28 6.87
CA ILE A 83 3.68 11.43 7.27
C ILE A 83 4.11 9.97 7.43
N LYS A 84 4.99 9.47 6.55
CA LYS A 84 5.62 8.15 6.69
C LYS A 84 6.50 8.08 7.93
N GLY A 85 6.89 6.90 8.32
CA GLY A 85 7.83 6.66 9.42
C GLY A 85 7.73 5.23 9.92
N GLU A 86 8.58 4.89 10.86
CA GLU A 86 8.73 3.54 11.39
C GLU A 86 7.43 3.03 12.03
N LYS A 87 7.18 1.73 11.86
CA LYS A 87 6.10 1.01 12.53
C LYS A 87 6.14 1.23 14.03
N GLY A 88 4.97 1.50 14.61
CA GLY A 88 4.81 1.74 16.04
C GLY A 88 5.04 3.18 16.49
N THR A 89 5.51 4.07 15.59
CA THR A 89 5.61 5.50 15.89
C THR A 89 4.30 6.23 15.63
N ASP A 90 4.06 7.30 16.38
CA ASP A 90 2.86 8.13 16.21
C ASP A 90 3.10 9.30 15.25
N VAL A 91 2.04 9.70 14.54
CA VAL A 91 1.96 10.96 13.82
C VAL A 91 0.63 11.64 14.12
N TYR A 92 0.65 12.96 14.23
CA TYR A 92 -0.53 13.79 14.47
C TYR A 92 -0.79 14.62 13.23
N LEU A 93 -1.93 14.40 12.60
CA LEU A 93 -2.34 15.10 11.39
C LEU A 93 -3.44 16.11 11.71
N THR A 94 -3.23 17.38 11.38
CA THR A 94 -4.32 18.36 11.33
C THR A 94 -5.03 18.19 10.01
N VAL A 95 -6.30 17.79 10.07
CA VAL A 95 -7.08 17.38 8.90
C VAL A 95 -8.32 18.25 8.78
N LYS A 96 -8.59 18.73 7.57
CA LYS A 96 -9.87 19.32 7.21
C LYS A 96 -10.72 18.23 6.57
N ARG A 97 -11.85 17.93 7.19
CA ARG A 97 -12.83 16.96 6.72
C ARG A 97 -13.60 17.46 5.50
N VAL A 98 -14.22 16.53 4.79
CA VAL A 98 -15.07 16.85 3.63
C VAL A 98 -16.24 17.78 3.99
N ASP A 99 -16.77 17.67 5.22
CA ASP A 99 -17.84 18.55 5.74
C ASP A 99 -17.33 19.95 6.18
N GLY A 100 -16.02 20.18 6.12
CA GLY A 100 -15.35 21.44 6.47
C GLY A 100 -14.83 21.49 7.91
N GLY A 101 -15.12 20.51 8.76
CA GLY A 101 -14.56 20.41 10.12
C GLY A 101 -13.04 20.26 10.10
N ILE A 102 -12.37 20.87 11.09
CA ILE A 102 -10.91 20.72 11.27
C ILE A 102 -10.67 20.04 12.60
N GLU A 103 -9.88 19.00 12.59
CA GLU A 103 -9.50 18.27 13.80
C GLU A 103 -8.08 17.72 13.71
N GLN A 104 -7.52 17.39 14.85
CA GLN A 104 -6.24 16.68 14.94
C GLN A 104 -6.50 15.18 15.14
N VAL A 105 -5.93 14.38 14.26
CA VAL A 105 -6.03 12.91 14.27
C VAL A 105 -4.68 12.32 14.62
N LYS A 106 -4.63 11.52 15.68
CA LYS A 106 -3.46 10.70 16.02
C LYS A 106 -3.52 9.39 15.27
N ILE A 107 -2.44 9.01 14.61
CA ILE A 107 -2.31 7.74 13.90
C ILE A 107 -1.01 7.06 14.33
N THR A 108 -1.09 5.82 14.77
CA THR A 108 0.09 4.97 14.98
C THR A 108 0.44 4.28 13.67
N ARG A 109 1.64 4.52 13.17
CA ARG A 109 2.15 3.93 11.91
C ARG A 109 2.30 2.43 12.04
N ASP A 110 2.06 1.72 10.95
CA ASP A 110 2.22 0.27 10.89
C ASP A 110 2.73 -0.15 9.51
N LEU A 111 3.02 -1.44 9.37
CA LEU A 111 3.27 -2.05 8.07
C LEU A 111 1.97 -2.08 7.28
N VAL A 112 2.02 -1.57 6.06
CA VAL A 112 0.89 -1.53 5.13
C VAL A 112 1.22 -2.39 3.93
N GLU A 113 0.37 -3.35 3.61
CA GLU A 113 0.50 -4.21 2.44
C GLU A 113 -0.40 -3.74 1.30
N LEU A 114 0.17 -3.63 0.11
CA LEU A 114 -0.57 -3.29 -1.11
C LEU A 114 -1.10 -4.56 -1.75
N GLU A 115 -2.33 -4.93 -1.40
CA GLU A 115 -2.99 -6.15 -1.88
C GLU A 115 -3.00 -6.30 -3.41
N GLU A 116 -3.00 -5.20 -4.15
CA GLU A 116 -2.91 -5.21 -5.60
C GLU A 116 -1.55 -5.65 -6.15
N THR A 117 -0.53 -5.73 -5.30
CA THR A 117 0.81 -6.21 -5.67
C THR A 117 0.86 -7.73 -5.80
N TYR A 118 0.00 -8.43 -5.05
CA TYR A 118 0.11 -9.86 -4.87
C TYR A 118 -0.69 -10.66 -5.90
N ALA A 119 -0.26 -11.90 -6.12
CA ALA A 119 -0.98 -12.85 -6.95
C ALA A 119 -2.38 -13.10 -6.40
N LYS A 120 -3.38 -13.10 -7.28
CA LYS A 120 -4.78 -13.42 -6.95
C LYS A 120 -5.33 -14.39 -7.97
N SER A 121 -6.12 -15.36 -7.49
CA SER A 121 -6.79 -16.29 -8.38
C SER A 121 -8.29 -16.09 -8.43
N SER A 122 -8.88 -16.57 -9.50
CA SER A 122 -10.32 -16.67 -9.70
C SER A 122 -10.68 -17.90 -10.52
N LEU A 123 -11.91 -18.39 -10.34
CA LEU A 123 -12.44 -19.49 -11.10
C LEU A 123 -13.33 -18.97 -12.24
N ILE A 124 -13.02 -19.38 -13.48
CA ILE A 124 -13.82 -19.09 -14.66
C ILE A 124 -14.54 -20.36 -15.07
N LYS A 125 -15.86 -20.28 -15.22
CA LYS A 125 -16.69 -21.36 -15.78
C LYS A 125 -17.03 -21.00 -17.22
N TYR A 126 -16.69 -21.87 -18.15
CA TYR A 126 -17.02 -21.72 -19.55
C TYR A 126 -17.46 -23.05 -20.13
N ASP A 127 -18.65 -23.11 -20.71
CA ASP A 127 -19.35 -24.35 -21.03
C ASP A 127 -19.44 -25.27 -19.79
N ASN A 128 -18.98 -26.51 -19.91
CA ASN A 128 -18.95 -27.47 -18.82
C ASN A 128 -17.57 -27.54 -18.12
N ASN A 129 -16.62 -26.65 -18.50
CA ASN A 129 -15.26 -26.67 -18.00
C ASN A 129 -15.05 -25.56 -16.96
N LYS A 130 -14.06 -25.77 -16.09
CA LYS A 130 -13.59 -24.82 -15.07
C LYS A 130 -12.14 -24.46 -15.36
N TYR A 131 -11.87 -23.18 -15.45
CA TYR A 131 -10.52 -22.68 -15.65
C TYR A 131 -10.10 -21.83 -14.46
N GLY A 132 -8.90 -22.09 -13.93
CA GLY A 132 -8.27 -21.21 -12.96
C GLY A 132 -7.61 -20.04 -13.69
N LEU A 133 -7.84 -18.83 -13.23
CA LEU A 133 -7.11 -17.64 -13.65
C LEU A 133 -6.27 -17.16 -12.49
N ILE A 134 -4.95 -17.05 -12.67
CA ILE A 134 -4.06 -16.37 -11.72
C ILE A 134 -3.57 -15.09 -12.36
N ASN A 135 -3.87 -13.97 -11.74
CA ASN A 135 -3.30 -12.67 -12.09
C ASN A 135 -2.05 -12.42 -11.26
N LEU A 136 -0.92 -12.19 -11.91
CA LEU A 136 0.35 -11.83 -11.29
C LEU A 136 0.77 -10.44 -11.79
N PRO A 137 0.46 -9.36 -11.06
CA PRO A 137 0.73 -8.00 -11.52
C PRO A 137 2.22 -7.64 -11.54
N ARG A 138 3.04 -8.30 -10.72
CA ARG A 138 4.52 -8.19 -10.69
C ARG A 138 5.15 -9.41 -10.05
N PHE A 139 6.44 -9.60 -10.24
CA PHE A 139 7.24 -10.50 -9.41
C PHE A 139 7.63 -9.76 -8.13
N TYR A 140 7.42 -10.37 -6.98
CA TYR A 140 7.69 -9.78 -5.68
C TYR A 140 8.40 -10.76 -4.76
N VAL A 141 9.23 -10.21 -3.87
CA VAL A 141 9.92 -10.94 -2.82
C VAL A 141 10.16 -9.99 -1.65
N ASP A 142 10.03 -10.48 -0.44
CA ASP A 142 10.48 -9.79 0.76
C ASP A 142 11.94 -10.20 1.00
N PHE A 143 12.86 -9.23 0.90
CA PHE A 143 14.28 -9.50 1.09
C PHE A 143 14.68 -9.65 2.56
N ASP A 144 13.88 -9.10 3.46
CA ASP A 144 14.11 -9.20 4.90
C ASP A 144 13.53 -10.50 5.47
N ASP A 145 12.52 -11.06 4.79
CA ASP A 145 11.93 -12.36 5.13
C ASP A 145 11.61 -13.20 3.88
N TYR A 146 12.62 -13.83 3.33
CA TYR A 146 12.50 -14.73 2.17
C TYR A 146 11.52 -15.89 2.38
N GLY A 147 11.19 -16.21 3.63
CA GLY A 147 10.32 -17.34 3.99
C GLY A 147 8.83 -17.01 3.97
N GLU A 148 8.45 -15.78 4.19
CA GLU A 148 7.05 -15.42 4.41
C GLU A 148 6.26 -15.32 3.12
N ARG A 149 6.60 -14.39 2.22
CA ARG A 149 5.77 -14.12 1.04
C ARG A 149 6.60 -13.76 -0.18
N ASN A 150 6.45 -14.55 -1.23
CA ASN A 150 7.04 -14.27 -2.53
C ASN A 150 6.14 -14.77 -3.66
N ALA A 151 6.32 -14.25 -4.87
CA ALA A 151 5.48 -14.57 -6.02
C ALA A 151 5.39 -16.08 -6.30
N ALA A 152 6.50 -16.81 -6.15
CA ALA A 152 6.52 -18.26 -6.42
C ALA A 152 5.72 -19.04 -5.37
N SER A 153 5.85 -18.69 -4.08
CA SER A 153 5.12 -19.34 -3.00
C SER A 153 3.61 -19.09 -3.10
N ASP A 154 3.22 -17.85 -3.43
CA ASP A 154 1.81 -17.50 -3.53
C ASP A 154 1.18 -18.12 -4.78
N ILE A 155 1.83 -18.09 -5.95
CA ILE A 155 1.35 -18.81 -7.14
C ILE A 155 1.17 -20.30 -6.85
N ARG A 156 2.10 -20.92 -6.10
CA ARG A 156 1.97 -22.34 -5.72
C ARG A 156 0.72 -22.57 -4.88
N LYS A 157 0.46 -21.72 -3.88
CA LYS A 157 -0.75 -21.81 -3.04
C LYS A 157 -2.02 -21.66 -3.88
N GLU A 158 -2.05 -20.68 -4.77
CA GLU A 158 -3.19 -20.43 -5.65
C GLU A 158 -3.43 -21.63 -6.61
N ILE A 159 -2.38 -22.20 -7.20
CA ILE A 159 -2.49 -23.40 -8.05
C ILE A 159 -3.08 -24.57 -7.26
N ILE A 160 -2.62 -24.83 -6.03
CA ILE A 160 -3.13 -25.91 -5.19
C ILE A 160 -4.63 -25.68 -4.91
N SER A 161 -4.99 -24.47 -4.47
CA SER A 161 -6.39 -24.10 -4.20
C SER A 161 -7.30 -24.28 -5.41
N LEU A 162 -6.83 -23.88 -6.61
CA LEU A 162 -7.59 -24.05 -7.85
C LEU A 162 -7.72 -25.52 -8.26
N LYS A 163 -6.66 -26.33 -8.09
CA LYS A 163 -6.71 -27.78 -8.34
C LYS A 163 -7.72 -28.49 -7.45
N ASP A 164 -7.78 -28.11 -6.17
CA ASP A 164 -8.76 -28.66 -5.23
C ASP A 164 -10.21 -28.32 -5.62
N GLN A 165 -10.41 -27.23 -6.37
CA GLN A 165 -11.71 -26.85 -6.95
C GLN A 165 -12.03 -27.58 -8.26
N GLY A 166 -11.13 -28.44 -8.74
CA GLY A 166 -11.33 -29.28 -9.93
C GLY A 166 -11.30 -28.48 -11.23
N ILE A 167 -10.24 -27.69 -11.44
CA ILE A 167 -10.04 -26.99 -12.70
C ILE A 167 -9.56 -27.92 -13.82
N ASP A 168 -10.03 -27.68 -15.03
CA ASP A 168 -9.64 -28.40 -16.26
C ASP A 168 -8.41 -27.76 -16.93
N GLY A 169 -8.14 -26.47 -16.63
CA GLY A 169 -7.00 -25.73 -17.16
C GLY A 169 -6.65 -24.51 -16.33
N LEU A 170 -5.45 -23.99 -16.53
CA LEU A 170 -4.91 -22.83 -15.81
C LEU A 170 -4.49 -21.75 -16.81
N ILE A 171 -4.85 -20.51 -16.51
CA ILE A 171 -4.42 -19.31 -17.21
C ILE A 171 -3.58 -18.48 -16.23
N LEU A 172 -2.35 -18.17 -16.62
CA LEU A 172 -1.50 -17.23 -15.89
C LEU A 172 -1.50 -15.90 -16.64
N ASP A 173 -2.11 -14.89 -16.03
CA ASP A 173 -2.22 -13.53 -16.58
C ASP A 173 -1.05 -12.67 -16.11
N LEU A 174 -0.15 -12.36 -17.04
CA LEU A 174 1.01 -11.48 -16.85
C LEU A 174 0.84 -10.13 -17.54
N ARG A 175 -0.36 -9.78 -17.98
CA ARG A 175 -0.61 -8.48 -18.61
C ARG A 175 -0.31 -7.37 -17.61
N ASN A 176 0.41 -6.35 -18.06
CA ASN A 176 0.91 -5.23 -17.26
C ASN A 176 1.92 -5.63 -16.16
N ASN A 177 2.45 -6.86 -16.19
CA ASN A 177 3.54 -7.24 -15.31
C ASN A 177 4.84 -6.59 -15.82
N GLY A 178 5.32 -5.60 -15.07
CA GLY A 178 6.56 -4.85 -15.41
C GLY A 178 7.84 -5.58 -15.01
N GLY A 179 7.77 -6.81 -14.54
CA GLY A 179 8.90 -7.55 -13.98
C GLY A 179 8.94 -7.50 -12.47
N GLY A 180 10.11 -7.55 -11.88
CA GLY A 180 10.38 -7.58 -10.45
C GLY A 180 11.62 -8.43 -10.15
N SER A 181 11.65 -9.03 -8.97
CA SER A 181 12.75 -9.89 -8.53
C SER A 181 12.47 -11.36 -8.88
#